data_e0e604fe22b077b426311e6d24e2f94f
#
_entry.id   e0e604fe22b077b426311e6d24e2f94f
#
_cell.length_a   1.000
_cell.length_b   1.000
_cell.length_c   1.000
_cell.angle_alpha   90.00
_cell.angle_beta   90.00
_cell.angle_gamma   90.00
#
_symmetry.space_group_name_H-M   'P 1'
#
loop_
_entity.id
_entity.type
_entity.pdbx_description
1 polymer ?
#
loop_
_entity_poly.entity_id
_entity_poly.type
_entity_poly.pdbx_seq_one_letter_code
_entity_poly.pdbx_strand_id
1 'polypeptide(L)'
;MDKISAIVMAGYNNKWAVKKYAKIVAEHYGETFIETGYKPLREFQTIQDSQPVSKPLIQFTLEKLFKKEQIGDIVIVGHQMLLEQRLRDYLNQQVVPYTIINQNSRIPAEIVDRFHIRTRKVKHNSIAGNMIKGYAASSACEKRRHALFVASDSPLTSEAFIDLFLDLAETYASDCAIILPAVLVEGTVDKFGRYPLKLINDSDFQLSAETDGYGRQGFRLSSLMCADPHRFDINTANTAYNLRKCLNPNVQLKLFRITRNLGYENVYSKHFIKKDLSVKEVENITSAFFGGRLKIIPVADAESSYDYDGTDDEYRRLVELLKTSQY
;
A
#
# COMPACT_ATOMS: atom_id res chain seq x y z
N MET A 1 -6.18 -11.99 21.47
CA MET A 1 -5.70 -11.81 20.07
C MET A 1 -4.19 -11.85 20.01
N ASP A 2 -3.59 -12.66 19.16
CA ASP A 2 -2.15 -12.58 18.92
C ASP A 2 -1.84 -11.32 18.11
N LYS A 3 -0.84 -10.56 18.57
CA LYS A 3 -0.46 -9.31 17.91
C LYS A 3 0.03 -9.54 16.48
N ILE A 4 -0.32 -8.64 15.55
CA ILE A 4 0.10 -8.66 14.16
C ILE A 4 1.39 -7.85 13.98
N SER A 5 2.24 -8.24 13.02
CA SER A 5 3.39 -7.44 12.59
C SER A 5 2.96 -6.39 11.56
N ALA A 6 3.41 -5.15 11.69
CA ALA A 6 3.23 -4.13 10.67
C ALA A 6 4.52 -3.94 9.87
N ILE A 7 4.40 -3.93 8.54
CA ILE A 7 5.52 -3.74 7.61
C ILE A 7 5.30 -2.45 6.84
N VAL A 8 6.07 -1.41 7.20
CA VAL A 8 5.96 -0.08 6.60
C VAL A 8 6.87 0.01 5.38
N MET A 9 6.25 0.18 4.22
CA MET A 9 6.92 0.24 2.93
C MET A 9 7.38 1.67 2.63
N ALA A 10 8.57 2.00 3.10
CA ALA A 10 9.23 3.31 2.92
C ALA A 10 10.24 3.30 1.76
N GLY A 11 9.96 2.54 0.71
CA GLY A 11 10.84 2.40 -0.43
C GLY A 11 10.84 3.62 -1.36
N TYR A 12 11.86 3.72 -2.20
CA TYR A 12 11.98 4.75 -3.23
C TYR A 12 12.50 4.16 -4.54
N ASN A 13 12.16 4.80 -5.66
CA ASN A 13 12.62 4.37 -6.97
C ASN A 13 13.82 5.21 -7.42
N ASN A 14 14.99 4.59 -7.54
CA ASN A 14 16.27 5.24 -7.81
C ASN A 14 16.41 5.94 -9.17
N LYS A 15 15.50 5.76 -10.14
CA LYS A 15 15.90 6.06 -11.52
C LYS A 15 15.29 7.31 -12.17
N TRP A 16 14.14 7.78 -11.77
CA TRP A 16 13.49 8.87 -12.50
C TRP A 16 12.88 9.96 -11.63
N ALA A 17 12.10 9.59 -10.65
CA ALA A 17 11.46 10.55 -9.74
C ALA A 17 12.52 11.34 -8.97
N VAL A 18 13.59 10.68 -8.55
CA VAL A 18 14.71 11.27 -7.82
C VAL A 18 15.40 12.37 -8.62
N LYS A 19 15.68 12.19 -9.92
CA LYS A 19 16.38 13.21 -10.74
C LYS A 19 15.52 14.44 -11.05
N LYS A 20 14.23 14.24 -11.34
CA LYS A 20 13.31 15.36 -11.63
C LYS A 20 12.98 16.14 -10.37
N TYR A 21 12.76 15.44 -9.26
CA TYR A 21 12.45 16.03 -7.97
C TYR A 21 13.62 16.79 -7.37
N ALA A 22 14.83 16.24 -7.49
CA ALA A 22 16.03 16.86 -6.99
C ALA A 22 16.28 18.25 -7.56
N LYS A 23 16.01 18.41 -8.86
CA LYS A 23 16.20 19.69 -9.52
C LYS A 23 15.23 20.74 -8.98
N ILE A 24 13.97 20.38 -8.79
CA ILE A 24 12.92 21.29 -8.29
C ILE A 24 13.17 21.64 -6.81
N VAL A 25 13.59 20.68 -5.99
CA VAL A 25 13.77 20.87 -4.56
C VAL A 25 15.10 21.59 -4.25
N ALA A 26 16.18 21.25 -4.95
CA ALA A 26 17.47 21.98 -4.83
C ALA A 26 17.34 23.46 -5.24
N GLU A 27 16.51 23.75 -6.23
CA GLU A 27 16.23 25.12 -6.65
C GLU A 27 15.38 25.91 -5.62
N HIS A 28 14.51 25.23 -4.83
CA HIS A 28 13.57 25.91 -3.92
C HIS A 28 14.06 25.97 -2.46
N TYR A 29 14.82 24.99 -2.00
CA TYR A 29 15.10 24.80 -0.56
C TYR A 29 16.58 24.77 -0.20
N GLY A 30 17.51 24.79 -1.15
CA GLY A 30 18.96 24.82 -0.89
C GLY A 30 19.52 23.64 -0.08
N GLU A 31 18.73 22.59 0.11
CA GLU A 31 19.11 21.40 0.88
C GLU A 31 19.78 20.33 0.02
N THR A 32 20.56 19.46 0.67
CA THR A 32 21.22 18.37 -0.06
C THR A 32 20.20 17.40 -0.66
N PHE A 33 20.40 17.05 -1.92
CA PHE A 33 19.56 16.22 -2.76
C PHE A 33 18.97 14.96 -2.12
N ILE A 34 19.71 14.31 -1.23
CA ILE A 34 19.35 13.04 -0.61
C ILE A 34 18.20 13.21 0.40
N GLU A 35 18.21 14.29 1.17
CA GLU A 35 17.22 14.53 2.22
C GLU A 35 15.85 14.92 1.67
N THR A 36 15.82 15.68 0.59
CA THR A 36 14.56 16.20 0.00
C THR A 36 13.97 15.30 -1.07
N GLY A 37 14.78 14.49 -1.75
CA GLY A 37 14.33 13.53 -2.77
C GLY A 37 13.75 12.23 -2.20
N TYR A 38 13.96 11.95 -0.92
CA TYR A 38 13.43 10.76 -0.26
C TYR A 38 12.05 11.02 0.33
N LYS A 39 11.02 10.77 -0.45
CA LYS A 39 9.61 11.06 -0.16
C LYS A 39 9.14 10.72 1.27
N PRO A 40 9.50 9.56 1.87
CA PRO A 40 9.10 9.24 3.24
C PRO A 40 9.59 10.22 4.31
N LEU A 41 10.70 10.92 4.06
CA LEU A 41 11.28 11.91 4.99
C LEU A 41 10.95 13.36 4.63
N ARG A 42 10.13 13.61 3.61
CA ARG A 42 9.66 14.96 3.29
C ARG A 42 8.85 15.52 4.46
N GLU A 43 9.20 16.72 4.90
CA GLU A 43 8.56 17.40 6.03
C GLU A 43 7.19 17.96 5.64
N PHE A 44 6.21 17.77 6.50
CA PHE A 44 4.87 18.34 6.39
C PHE A 44 4.50 19.08 7.66
N GLN A 45 3.96 20.27 7.50
CA GLN A 45 3.42 21.06 8.60
C GLN A 45 2.04 20.54 9.01
N THR A 46 1.83 20.36 10.30
CA THR A 46 0.56 20.01 10.92
C THR A 46 0.38 20.83 12.21
N ILE A 47 -0.79 20.73 12.83
CA ILE A 47 -1.07 21.35 14.13
C ILE A 47 -1.18 20.23 15.16
N GLN A 48 -0.38 20.31 16.20
CA GLN A 48 -0.45 19.42 17.36
C GLN A 48 -0.54 20.28 18.62
N ASP A 49 -1.52 20.01 19.49
CA ASP A 49 -1.77 20.79 20.72
C ASP A 49 -1.84 22.32 20.47
N SER A 50 -2.49 22.70 19.36
CA SER A 50 -2.61 24.08 18.88
C SER A 50 -1.29 24.77 18.48
N GLN A 51 -0.21 24.00 18.32
CA GLN A 51 1.09 24.50 17.87
C GLN A 51 1.44 23.93 16.47
N PRO A 52 2.05 24.74 15.58
CA PRO A 52 2.55 24.24 14.31
C PRO A 52 3.76 23.33 14.56
N VAL A 53 3.67 22.10 14.05
CA VAL A 53 4.75 21.09 14.14
C VAL A 53 5.08 20.60 12.74
N SER A 54 6.35 20.42 12.45
CA SER A 54 6.82 19.78 11.21
C SER A 54 7.21 18.33 11.48
N LYS A 55 6.70 17.41 10.66
CA LYS A 55 6.96 15.98 10.79
C LYS A 55 7.27 15.35 9.44
N PRO A 56 8.20 14.37 9.38
CA PRO A 56 8.39 13.54 8.20
C PRO A 56 7.10 12.80 7.79
N LEU A 57 6.85 12.67 6.49
CA LEU A 57 5.66 12.00 5.96
C LEU A 57 5.40 10.62 6.58
N ILE A 58 6.44 9.80 6.69
CA ILE A 58 6.35 8.46 7.28
C ILE A 58 5.91 8.48 8.75
N GLN A 59 6.23 9.55 9.49
CA GLN A 59 5.92 9.64 10.92
C GLN A 59 4.41 9.66 11.16
N PHE A 60 3.61 10.26 10.27
CA PHE A 60 2.13 10.22 10.37
C PHE A 60 1.59 8.79 10.36
N THR A 61 2.17 7.92 9.55
CA THR A 61 1.80 6.50 9.51
C THR A 61 2.28 5.77 10.76
N LEU A 62 3.54 5.99 11.16
CA LEU A 62 4.14 5.34 12.32
C LEU A 62 3.44 5.69 13.63
N GLU A 63 3.07 6.97 13.85
CA GLU A 63 2.34 7.41 15.05
C GLU A 63 1.03 6.64 15.23
N LYS A 64 0.31 6.37 14.14
CA LYS A 64 -0.94 5.60 14.19
C LYS A 64 -0.68 4.13 14.50
N LEU A 65 0.35 3.52 13.89
CA LEU A 65 0.67 2.12 14.11
C LEU A 65 1.20 1.86 15.53
N PHE A 66 2.06 2.73 16.05
CA PHE A 66 2.62 2.58 17.41
C PHE A 66 1.56 2.69 18.52
N LYS A 67 0.44 3.35 18.27
CA LYS A 67 -0.68 3.46 19.22
C LYS A 67 -1.57 2.21 19.26
N LYS A 68 -1.45 1.30 18.26
CA LYS A 68 -2.35 0.13 18.16
C LYS A 68 -1.89 -1.01 19.02
N GLU A 69 -2.73 -1.43 19.95
CA GLU A 69 -2.45 -2.58 20.84
C GLU A 69 -2.34 -3.90 20.07
N GLN A 70 -3.03 -4.00 18.92
CA GLN A 70 -2.98 -5.17 18.04
C GLN A 70 -1.62 -5.31 17.33
N ILE A 71 -0.79 -4.26 17.27
CA ILE A 71 0.53 -4.30 16.64
C ILE A 71 1.58 -4.83 17.63
N GLY A 72 2.27 -5.89 17.26
CA GLY A 72 3.31 -6.53 18.09
C GLY A 72 4.73 -6.08 17.79
N ASP A 73 5.01 -5.83 16.54
CA ASP A 73 6.29 -5.33 16.04
C ASP A 73 6.11 -4.55 14.74
N ILE A 74 7.03 -3.64 14.46
CA ILE A 74 7.03 -2.82 13.25
C ILE A 74 8.34 -3.01 12.49
N VAL A 75 8.26 -3.37 11.21
CA VAL A 75 9.41 -3.45 10.31
C VAL A 75 9.30 -2.35 9.26
N ILE A 76 10.29 -1.46 9.21
CA ILE A 76 10.35 -0.35 8.25
C ILE A 76 11.34 -0.72 7.15
N VAL A 77 10.88 -0.79 5.89
CA VAL A 77 11.76 -1.13 4.75
C VAL A 77 11.98 0.10 3.88
N GLY A 78 13.21 0.62 3.90
CA GLY A 78 13.53 1.86 3.19
C GLY A 78 15.03 2.16 3.12
N HIS A 79 15.39 3.43 3.08
CA HIS A 79 16.77 3.87 3.15
C HIS A 79 17.23 3.89 4.62
N GLN A 80 17.78 2.78 5.10
CA GLN A 80 18.05 2.53 6.51
C GLN A 80 18.76 3.69 7.19
N MET A 81 19.91 4.12 6.67
CA MET A 81 20.74 5.17 7.28
C MET A 81 19.97 6.49 7.45
N LEU A 82 19.21 6.92 6.45
CA LEU A 82 18.44 8.18 6.54
C LEU A 82 17.26 8.04 7.51
N LEU A 83 16.57 6.89 7.51
CA LEU A 83 15.49 6.63 8.45
C LEU A 83 15.98 6.60 9.89
N GLU A 84 17.10 5.90 10.15
CA GLU A 84 17.73 5.85 11.48
C GLU A 84 18.17 7.24 11.95
N GLN A 85 18.77 8.04 11.06
CA GLN A 85 19.22 9.38 11.40
C GLN A 85 18.05 10.33 11.72
N ARG A 86 17.01 10.34 10.88
CA ARG A 86 15.92 11.33 10.99
C ARG A 86 14.82 10.95 11.98
N LEU A 87 14.62 9.65 12.22
CA LEU A 87 13.57 9.15 13.11
C LEU A 87 14.08 8.65 14.45
N ARG A 88 15.39 8.72 14.70
CA ARG A 88 16.03 8.14 15.91
C ARG A 88 15.33 8.56 17.20
N ASP A 89 15.18 9.87 17.42
CA ASP A 89 14.63 10.39 18.67
C ASP A 89 13.17 10.01 18.85
N TYR A 90 12.41 9.98 17.77
CA TYR A 90 11.03 9.52 17.76
C TYR A 90 10.92 8.03 18.03
N LEU A 91 11.70 7.20 17.34
CA LEU A 91 11.66 5.74 17.45
C LEU A 91 12.14 5.23 18.81
N ASN A 92 13.14 5.89 19.41
CA ASN A 92 13.66 5.54 20.74
C ASN A 92 12.63 5.74 21.88
N GLN A 93 11.57 6.49 21.64
CA GLN A 93 10.48 6.72 22.60
C GLN A 93 9.38 5.66 22.50
N GLN A 94 9.44 4.79 21.48
CA GLN A 94 8.39 3.82 21.24
C GLN A 94 8.57 2.55 22.06
N VAL A 95 7.47 2.01 22.59
CA VAL A 95 7.45 0.76 23.38
C VAL A 95 7.37 -0.48 22.48
N VAL A 96 6.65 -0.37 21.35
CA VAL A 96 6.53 -1.47 20.38
C VAL A 96 7.87 -1.70 19.70
N PRO A 97 8.40 -2.92 19.68
CA PRO A 97 9.66 -3.23 18.99
C PRO A 97 9.63 -2.85 17.53
N TYR A 98 10.73 -2.31 17.02
CA TYR A 98 10.86 -1.96 15.61
C TYR A 98 12.19 -2.42 15.02
N THR A 99 12.22 -2.60 13.70
CA THR A 99 13.42 -2.94 12.93
C THR A 99 13.42 -2.13 11.63
N ILE A 100 14.58 -1.59 11.23
CA ILE A 100 14.73 -0.89 9.95
C ILE A 100 15.57 -1.74 8.99
N ILE A 101 15.02 -2.04 7.82
CA ILE A 101 15.65 -2.87 6.78
C ILE A 101 16.03 -2.00 5.58
N ASN A 102 17.30 -2.12 5.14
CA ASN A 102 17.74 -1.45 3.93
C ASN A 102 17.07 -2.07 2.68
N GLN A 103 16.31 -1.24 1.96
CA GLN A 103 15.65 -1.69 0.71
C GLN A 103 16.64 -2.19 -0.36
N ASN A 104 17.90 -1.74 -0.34
CA ASN A 104 18.93 -2.13 -1.30
C ASN A 104 19.72 -3.37 -0.86
N SER A 105 19.52 -3.88 0.36
CA SER A 105 20.13 -5.14 0.77
C SER A 105 19.66 -6.30 -0.11
N ARG A 106 20.52 -7.29 -0.30
CA ARG A 106 20.13 -8.53 -1.00
C ARG A 106 19.08 -9.27 -0.19
N ILE A 107 18.17 -9.95 -0.88
CA ILE A 107 17.28 -10.91 -0.22
C ILE A 107 18.17 -12.08 0.19
N PRO A 108 18.22 -12.49 1.46
CA PRO A 108 19.00 -13.64 1.93
C PRO A 108 18.64 -14.92 1.19
N ALA A 109 19.63 -15.80 0.99
CA ALA A 109 19.43 -17.05 0.21
C ALA A 109 18.35 -17.94 0.82
N GLU A 110 18.32 -18.07 2.15
CA GLU A 110 17.29 -18.81 2.87
C GLU A 110 15.87 -18.28 2.66
N ILE A 111 15.72 -16.97 2.44
CA ILE A 111 14.44 -16.34 2.13
C ILE A 111 14.07 -16.58 0.66
N VAL A 112 15.06 -16.54 -0.24
CA VAL A 112 14.87 -16.87 -1.67
C VAL A 112 14.31 -18.30 -1.79
N ASP A 113 14.90 -19.23 -1.07
CA ASP A 113 14.52 -20.66 -1.11
C ASP A 113 13.15 -20.88 -0.45
N ARG A 114 12.94 -20.29 0.75
CA ARG A 114 11.69 -20.42 1.51
C ARG A 114 10.46 -19.96 0.74
N PHE A 115 10.58 -18.86 0.00
CA PHE A 115 9.48 -18.26 -0.78
C PHE A 115 9.56 -18.55 -2.27
N HIS A 116 10.41 -19.47 -2.69
CA HIS A 116 10.61 -19.86 -4.09
C HIS A 116 10.80 -18.65 -5.03
N ILE A 117 11.58 -17.66 -4.59
CA ILE A 117 11.74 -16.39 -5.30
C ILE A 117 12.60 -16.59 -6.55
N ARG A 118 12.06 -16.20 -7.69
CA ARG A 118 12.82 -16.12 -8.95
C ARG A 118 13.54 -14.77 -9.00
N THR A 119 14.81 -14.73 -8.63
CA THR A 119 15.60 -13.49 -8.52
C THR A 119 15.71 -12.70 -9.84
N ARG A 120 15.50 -13.38 -10.98
CA ARG A 120 15.37 -12.71 -12.29
C ARG A 120 14.08 -11.89 -12.41
N LYS A 121 13.01 -12.25 -11.69
CA LYS A 121 11.70 -11.58 -11.69
C LYS A 121 11.56 -10.62 -10.53
N VAL A 122 11.92 -11.02 -9.33
CA VAL A 122 11.83 -10.23 -8.10
C VAL A 122 13.21 -9.69 -7.75
N LYS A 123 13.45 -8.43 -8.10
CA LYS A 123 14.68 -7.72 -7.72
C LYS A 123 14.64 -7.38 -6.24
N HIS A 124 15.81 -7.36 -5.58
CA HIS A 124 15.92 -7.07 -4.14
C HIS A 124 15.35 -5.71 -3.74
N ASN A 125 15.38 -4.71 -4.61
CA ASN A 125 14.80 -3.37 -4.37
C ASN A 125 13.43 -3.16 -5.04
N SER A 126 12.78 -4.23 -5.54
CA SER A 126 11.39 -4.16 -6.02
C SER A 126 10.43 -4.13 -4.84
N ILE A 127 9.17 -3.73 -5.07
CA ILE A 127 8.18 -3.71 -4.00
C ILE A 127 7.98 -5.11 -3.39
N ALA A 128 7.89 -6.15 -4.21
CA ALA A 128 7.79 -7.52 -3.72
C ALA A 128 9.05 -7.96 -2.97
N GLY A 129 10.24 -7.56 -3.44
CA GLY A 129 11.50 -7.81 -2.72
C GLY A 129 11.53 -7.13 -1.36
N ASN A 130 11.02 -5.91 -1.26
CA ASN A 130 10.90 -5.18 -0.01
C ASN A 130 9.85 -5.79 0.92
N MET A 131 8.68 -6.18 0.39
CA MET A 131 7.65 -6.89 1.16
C MET A 131 8.21 -8.15 1.81
N ILE A 132 8.91 -8.99 1.04
CA ILE A 132 9.47 -10.24 1.53
C ILE A 132 10.57 -10.01 2.56
N LYS A 133 11.45 -9.03 2.38
CA LYS A 133 12.47 -8.69 3.39
C LYS A 133 11.84 -8.20 4.68
N GLY A 134 10.84 -7.32 4.57
CA GLY A 134 10.10 -6.84 5.73
C GLY A 134 9.38 -7.97 6.45
N TYR A 135 8.69 -8.83 5.72
CA TYR A 135 8.01 -9.99 6.28
C TYR A 135 8.98 -10.96 6.96
N ALA A 136 10.10 -11.28 6.31
CA ALA A 136 11.11 -12.18 6.85
C ALA A 136 11.76 -11.69 8.16
N ALA A 137 11.82 -10.37 8.35
CA ALA A 137 12.34 -9.75 9.56
C ALA A 137 11.29 -9.56 10.66
N SER A 138 10.03 -9.88 10.41
CA SER A 138 8.92 -9.73 11.35
C SER A 138 8.62 -11.01 12.11
N SER A 139 8.00 -10.89 13.28
CA SER A 139 7.53 -12.03 14.06
C SER A 139 6.43 -12.83 13.35
N ALA A 140 5.72 -12.23 12.39
CA ALA A 140 4.71 -12.91 11.57
C ALA A 140 5.30 -14.02 10.70
N CYS A 141 6.52 -13.84 10.18
CA CYS A 141 7.18 -14.83 9.33
C CYS A 141 7.48 -16.15 10.08
N GLU A 142 7.99 -16.05 11.30
CA GLU A 142 8.28 -17.23 12.12
C GLU A 142 7.00 -18.00 12.46
N LYS A 143 5.93 -17.28 12.74
CA LYS A 143 4.61 -17.83 13.10
C LYS A 143 3.77 -18.23 11.88
N ARG A 144 4.25 -17.98 10.66
CA ARG A 144 3.52 -18.19 9.38
C ARG A 144 2.12 -17.57 9.43
N ARG A 145 2.07 -16.27 9.73
CA ARG A 145 0.83 -15.50 9.88
C ARG A 145 0.79 -14.32 8.94
N HIS A 146 -0.38 -13.73 8.82
CA HIS A 146 -0.53 -12.47 8.14
C HIS A 146 0.28 -11.37 8.80
N ALA A 147 0.81 -10.47 7.96
CA ALA A 147 1.33 -9.17 8.38
C ALA A 147 0.52 -8.05 7.73
N LEU A 148 0.43 -6.92 8.41
CA LEU A 148 -0.14 -5.69 7.87
C LEU A 148 0.95 -4.95 7.07
N PHE A 149 0.81 -4.86 5.76
CA PHE A 149 1.65 -4.04 4.90
C PHE A 149 1.03 -2.65 4.75
N VAL A 150 1.83 -1.62 4.98
CA VAL A 150 1.39 -0.23 4.98
C VAL A 150 2.31 0.60 4.10
N ALA A 151 1.77 1.39 3.19
CA ALA A 151 2.57 2.38 2.47
C ALA A 151 2.89 3.58 3.38
N SER A 152 4.13 4.07 3.34
CA SER A 152 4.57 5.21 4.15
C SER A 152 4.07 6.57 3.67
N ASP A 153 3.39 6.61 2.54
CA ASP A 153 2.98 7.82 1.83
C ASP A 153 1.46 8.08 1.88
N SER A 154 0.77 7.46 2.84
CA SER A 154 -0.67 7.61 3.06
C SER A 154 -0.98 8.22 4.44
N PRO A 155 -0.64 9.48 4.66
CA PRO A 155 -0.75 10.11 5.97
C PRO A 155 -2.19 10.35 6.42
N LEU A 156 -3.17 10.30 5.51
CA LEU A 156 -4.59 10.53 5.81
C LEU A 156 -5.33 9.26 6.24
N THR A 157 -4.71 8.07 6.19
CA THR A 157 -5.32 6.85 6.72
C THR A 157 -5.64 7.02 8.20
N SER A 158 -6.91 6.94 8.59
CA SER A 158 -7.34 7.19 9.96
C SER A 158 -7.02 6.00 10.91
N GLU A 159 -6.88 6.29 12.20
CA GLU A 159 -6.71 5.24 13.23
C GLU A 159 -7.93 4.31 13.29
N ALA A 160 -9.13 4.87 13.18
CA ALA A 160 -10.37 4.10 13.16
C ALA A 160 -10.46 3.16 11.96
N PHE A 161 -9.96 3.60 10.79
CA PHE A 161 -9.89 2.75 9.61
C PHE A 161 -8.91 1.59 9.79
N ILE A 162 -7.75 1.82 10.42
CA ILE A 162 -6.78 0.75 10.71
C ILE A 162 -7.43 -0.29 11.63
N ASP A 163 -8.12 0.13 12.70
CA ASP A 163 -8.81 -0.77 13.63
C ASP A 163 -9.88 -1.60 12.91
N LEU A 164 -10.78 -0.94 12.20
CA LEU A 164 -11.82 -1.60 11.42
C LEU A 164 -11.24 -2.61 10.44
N PHE A 165 -10.17 -2.25 9.73
CA PHE A 165 -9.55 -3.14 8.77
C PHE A 165 -8.89 -4.34 9.43
N LEU A 166 -8.21 -4.17 10.57
CA LEU A 166 -7.59 -5.27 11.32
C LEU A 166 -8.63 -6.26 11.82
N ASP A 167 -9.73 -5.78 12.39
CA ASP A 167 -10.83 -6.63 12.88
C ASP A 167 -11.49 -7.42 11.72
N LEU A 168 -11.73 -6.78 10.60
CA LEU A 168 -12.26 -7.45 9.40
C LEU A 168 -11.27 -8.43 8.79
N ALA A 169 -9.98 -8.07 8.74
CA ALA A 169 -8.93 -8.92 8.20
C ALA A 169 -8.77 -10.21 9.03
N GLU A 170 -8.90 -10.14 10.36
CA GLU A 170 -8.86 -11.33 11.22
C GLU A 170 -9.94 -12.35 10.86
N THR A 171 -11.16 -11.88 10.54
CA THR A 171 -12.28 -12.74 10.15
C THR A 171 -11.96 -13.61 8.91
N TYR A 172 -11.15 -13.09 7.98
CA TYR A 172 -10.82 -13.78 6.72
C TYR A 172 -9.41 -14.39 6.70
N ALA A 173 -8.60 -14.17 7.75
CA ALA A 173 -7.20 -14.60 7.76
C ALA A 173 -7.00 -16.12 7.64
N SER A 174 -7.93 -16.95 8.19
CA SER A 174 -7.87 -18.40 8.05
C SER A 174 -7.96 -18.85 6.59
N ASP A 175 -8.83 -18.21 5.81
CA ASP A 175 -9.20 -18.64 4.47
C ASP A 175 -8.44 -17.94 3.36
N CYS A 176 -8.07 -16.68 3.56
CA CYS A 176 -7.48 -15.84 2.52
C CYS A 176 -5.98 -15.65 2.72
N ALA A 177 -5.23 -15.67 1.65
CA ALA A 177 -3.79 -15.35 1.63
C ALA A 177 -3.54 -13.85 1.62
N ILE A 178 -4.45 -13.09 0.99
CA ILE A 178 -4.37 -11.65 0.82
C ILE A 178 -5.73 -11.04 1.13
N ILE A 179 -5.75 -9.98 1.93
CA ILE A 179 -6.95 -9.22 2.27
C ILE A 179 -6.66 -7.75 1.96
N LEU A 180 -7.50 -7.14 1.12
CA LEU A 180 -7.34 -5.77 0.64
C LEU A 180 -8.57 -4.93 0.98
N PRO A 181 -8.42 -3.78 1.61
CA PRO A 181 -9.52 -2.83 1.70
C PRO A 181 -9.67 -2.09 0.36
N ALA A 182 -10.90 -2.02 -0.13
CA ALA A 182 -11.29 -1.25 -1.30
C ALA A 182 -12.17 -0.09 -0.85
N VAL A 183 -11.62 1.09 -0.93
CA VAL A 183 -12.27 2.32 -0.46
C VAL A 183 -13.31 2.77 -1.46
N LEU A 184 -14.51 2.99 -0.98
CA LEU A 184 -15.62 3.53 -1.76
C LEU A 184 -15.38 5.01 -2.07
N VAL A 185 -15.55 5.36 -3.35
CA VAL A 185 -15.36 6.72 -3.85
C VAL A 185 -16.59 7.15 -4.65
N GLU A 186 -17.19 8.25 -4.26
CA GLU A 186 -18.33 8.83 -4.95
C GLU A 186 -17.90 9.60 -6.21
N GLY A 187 -18.79 9.61 -7.20
CA GLY A 187 -18.56 10.34 -8.45
C GLY A 187 -17.66 9.62 -9.47
N THR A 188 -17.29 10.34 -10.52
CA THR A 188 -16.43 9.84 -11.62
C THR A 188 -14.95 10.01 -11.34
N VAL A 189 -14.61 10.98 -10.49
CA VAL A 189 -13.24 11.30 -10.06
C VAL A 189 -13.31 11.53 -8.56
N ASP A 190 -12.39 10.93 -7.80
CA ASP A 190 -12.35 11.15 -6.36
C ASP A 190 -11.96 12.61 -6.03
N LYS A 191 -12.14 13.00 -4.76
CA LYS A 191 -11.78 14.35 -4.27
C LYS A 191 -10.29 14.71 -4.48
N PHE A 192 -9.45 13.73 -4.83
CA PHE A 192 -8.03 13.91 -5.14
C PHE A 192 -7.72 13.91 -6.64
N GLY A 193 -8.73 13.93 -7.51
CA GLY A 193 -8.58 13.98 -8.95
C GLY A 193 -8.23 12.63 -9.61
N ARG A 194 -8.53 11.51 -8.96
CA ARG A 194 -8.18 10.16 -9.43
C ARG A 194 -9.43 9.38 -9.82
N TYR A 195 -9.31 8.59 -10.89
CA TYR A 195 -10.42 7.77 -11.40
C TYR A 195 -10.57 6.47 -10.59
N PRO A 196 -11.75 6.19 -10.02
CA PRO A 196 -12.03 4.92 -9.36
C PRO A 196 -12.27 3.79 -10.36
N LEU A 197 -12.00 2.56 -9.93
CA LEU A 197 -12.46 1.36 -10.63
C LEU A 197 -13.95 1.17 -10.36
N LYS A 198 -14.77 1.15 -11.41
CA LYS A 198 -16.23 0.96 -11.31
C LYS A 198 -16.59 -0.52 -11.34
N LEU A 199 -17.19 -1.03 -10.24
CA LEU A 199 -17.57 -2.43 -10.06
C LEU A 199 -18.99 -2.55 -9.49
N ILE A 200 -19.68 -3.64 -9.80
CA ILE A 200 -20.88 -4.06 -9.08
C ILE A 200 -20.44 -4.57 -7.70
N ASN A 201 -21.03 -4.01 -6.65
CA ASN A 201 -20.77 -4.47 -5.29
C ASN A 201 -21.65 -5.67 -4.94
N ASP A 202 -21.19 -6.85 -5.26
CA ASP A 202 -21.79 -8.14 -4.90
C ASP A 202 -21.09 -8.79 -3.69
N SER A 203 -20.26 -8.02 -2.98
CA SER A 203 -19.58 -8.48 -1.77
C SER A 203 -20.56 -8.67 -0.60
N ASP A 204 -20.06 -9.30 0.47
CA ASP A 204 -20.83 -9.46 1.71
C ASP A 204 -21.00 -8.13 2.48
N PHE A 205 -20.31 -7.07 2.02
CA PHE A 205 -20.31 -5.72 2.61
C PHE A 205 -21.18 -4.80 1.75
N GLN A 206 -22.42 -4.60 2.18
CA GLN A 206 -23.34 -3.66 1.54
C GLN A 206 -23.10 -2.26 2.08
N LEU A 207 -22.45 -1.40 1.28
CA LEU A 207 -22.26 -0.01 1.60
C LEU A 207 -23.27 0.85 0.85
N SER A 208 -23.95 1.74 1.57
CA SER A 208 -24.82 2.72 0.96
C SER A 208 -23.98 3.78 0.28
N ALA A 209 -23.96 3.77 -1.05
CA ALA A 209 -23.27 4.77 -1.86
C ALA A 209 -23.93 4.89 -3.23
N GLU A 210 -23.67 6.02 -3.88
CA GLU A 210 -24.15 6.27 -5.23
C GLU A 210 -23.66 5.21 -6.21
N THR A 211 -24.56 4.75 -7.06
CA THR A 211 -24.26 3.87 -8.18
C THR A 211 -24.39 4.64 -9.50
N ASP A 212 -23.61 4.28 -10.50
CA ASP A 212 -23.81 4.78 -11.86
C ASP A 212 -25.04 4.11 -12.53
N GLY A 213 -25.39 4.55 -13.75
CA GLY A 213 -26.52 4.01 -14.51
C GLY A 213 -26.47 2.51 -14.80
N TYR A 214 -25.39 1.81 -14.42
CA TYR A 214 -25.20 0.36 -14.53
C TYR A 214 -25.19 -0.34 -13.16
N GLY A 215 -25.51 0.36 -12.07
CA GLY A 215 -25.50 -0.17 -10.72
C GLY A 215 -24.10 -0.38 -10.11
N ARG A 216 -23.07 0.27 -10.68
CA ARG A 216 -21.67 0.12 -10.22
C ARG A 216 -21.30 1.23 -9.24
N GLN A 217 -20.55 0.85 -8.22
CA GLN A 217 -19.89 1.77 -7.28
C GLN A 217 -18.44 2.02 -7.68
N GLY A 218 -17.86 3.13 -7.25
CA GLY A 218 -16.46 3.47 -7.47
C GLY A 218 -15.57 2.94 -6.34
N PHE A 219 -14.49 2.24 -6.66
CA PHE A 219 -13.55 1.69 -5.69
C PHE A 219 -12.12 2.12 -5.97
N ARG A 220 -11.37 2.36 -4.92
CA ARG A 220 -9.91 2.50 -4.95
C ARG A 220 -9.27 1.59 -3.92
N LEU A 221 -8.14 1.01 -4.26
CA LEU A 221 -7.35 0.28 -3.27
C LEU A 221 -6.76 1.27 -2.26
N SER A 222 -6.86 0.93 -0.99
CA SER A 222 -6.16 1.62 0.09
C SER A 222 -4.65 1.30 0.04
N SER A 223 -3.90 2.03 0.83
CA SER A 223 -2.47 1.81 1.08
C SER A 223 -2.19 0.66 2.07
N LEU A 224 -3.24 0.02 2.57
CA LEU A 224 -3.15 -1.11 3.51
C LEU A 224 -3.35 -2.44 2.77
N MET A 225 -2.69 -3.48 3.26
CA MET A 225 -2.90 -4.86 2.84
C MET A 225 -2.54 -5.79 3.99
N CYS A 226 -3.40 -6.75 4.31
CA CYS A 226 -3.07 -7.84 5.20
C CYS A 226 -2.76 -9.09 4.38
N ALA A 227 -1.58 -9.69 4.53
CA ALA A 227 -1.18 -10.81 3.69
C ALA A 227 -0.21 -11.78 4.41
N ASP A 228 -0.33 -13.06 4.03
CA ASP A 228 0.62 -14.11 4.38
C ASP A 228 1.39 -14.55 3.11
N PRO A 229 2.65 -14.10 2.94
CA PRO A 229 3.47 -14.44 1.78
C PRO A 229 3.77 -15.94 1.60
N HIS A 230 3.52 -16.78 2.58
CA HIS A 230 3.63 -18.24 2.42
C HIS A 230 2.48 -18.85 1.59
N ARG A 231 1.38 -18.12 1.41
CA ARG A 231 0.13 -18.62 0.84
C ARG A 231 -0.16 -18.13 -0.58
N PHE A 232 0.78 -17.40 -1.22
CA PHE A 232 0.62 -16.93 -2.61
C PHE A 232 1.96 -16.83 -3.36
N ASP A 233 1.94 -16.77 -4.70
CA ASP A 233 3.15 -16.64 -5.52
C ASP A 233 3.63 -15.17 -5.59
N ILE A 234 4.66 -14.86 -4.83
CA ILE A 234 5.29 -13.54 -4.80
C ILE A 234 5.87 -13.10 -6.16
N ASN A 235 6.29 -14.03 -6.99
CA ASN A 235 6.82 -13.71 -8.32
C ASN A 235 5.72 -13.19 -9.24
N THR A 236 4.55 -13.77 -9.13
CA THR A 236 3.36 -13.35 -9.87
C THR A 236 2.82 -12.03 -9.33
N ALA A 237 2.79 -11.85 -7.99
CA ALA A 237 2.42 -10.58 -7.37
C ALA A 237 3.31 -9.43 -7.84
N ASN A 238 4.64 -9.65 -7.91
CA ASN A 238 5.57 -8.65 -8.46
C ASN A 238 5.29 -8.33 -9.94
N THR A 239 4.92 -9.33 -10.72
CA THR A 239 4.56 -9.13 -12.14
C THR A 239 3.31 -8.29 -12.26
N ALA A 240 2.24 -8.58 -11.51
CA ALA A 240 1.00 -7.82 -11.48
C ALA A 240 1.25 -6.35 -11.11
N TYR A 241 2.00 -6.14 -10.02
CA TYR A 241 2.35 -4.80 -9.57
C TYR A 241 3.06 -3.98 -10.65
N ASN A 242 4.02 -4.56 -11.34
CA ASN A 242 4.76 -3.89 -12.42
C ASN A 242 3.88 -3.59 -13.65
N LEU A 243 2.87 -4.42 -13.90
CA LEU A 243 1.95 -4.24 -15.03
C LEU A 243 0.85 -3.20 -14.78
N ARG A 244 0.51 -2.92 -13.52
CA ARG A 244 -0.62 -2.04 -13.13
C ARG A 244 -0.54 -0.60 -13.65
N LYS A 245 0.68 -0.05 -13.79
CA LYS A 245 0.92 1.34 -14.24
C LYS A 245 1.21 1.45 -15.74
N CYS A 246 1.12 0.35 -16.48
CA CYS A 246 1.56 0.34 -17.86
C CYS A 246 0.37 0.47 -18.83
N LEU A 247 0.18 1.68 -19.37
CA LEU A 247 -0.81 1.98 -20.41
C LEU A 247 -0.37 1.47 -21.80
N ASN A 248 0.80 0.84 -21.92
CA ASN A 248 1.30 0.33 -23.19
C ASN A 248 0.40 -0.78 -23.72
N PRO A 249 -0.08 -0.73 -24.97
CA PRO A 249 -0.94 -1.74 -25.59
C PRO A 249 -0.40 -3.19 -25.47
N ASN A 250 0.92 -3.36 -25.57
CA ASN A 250 1.55 -4.66 -25.41
C ASN A 250 1.41 -5.24 -24.01
N VAL A 251 1.34 -4.39 -22.99
CA VAL A 251 1.11 -4.80 -21.60
C VAL A 251 -0.35 -5.16 -21.39
N GLN A 252 -1.27 -4.40 -21.95
CA GLN A 252 -2.70 -4.73 -21.93
C GLN A 252 -2.96 -6.06 -22.63
N LEU A 253 -2.33 -6.33 -23.78
CA LEU A 253 -2.36 -7.61 -24.46
C LEU A 253 -1.78 -8.74 -23.59
N LYS A 254 -0.73 -8.48 -22.83
CA LYS A 254 -0.14 -9.47 -21.93
C LYS A 254 -1.09 -9.80 -20.76
N LEU A 255 -1.71 -8.80 -20.16
CA LEU A 255 -2.73 -9.00 -19.14
C LEU A 255 -3.92 -9.79 -19.69
N PHE A 256 -4.41 -9.42 -20.87
CA PHE A 256 -5.47 -10.16 -21.55
C PHE A 256 -5.12 -11.64 -21.78
N ARG A 257 -3.91 -11.93 -22.26
CA ARG A 257 -3.46 -13.32 -22.42
C ARG A 257 -3.39 -14.08 -21.10
N ILE A 258 -2.92 -13.41 -20.02
CA ILE A 258 -2.86 -14.02 -18.69
C ILE A 258 -4.29 -14.32 -18.20
N THR A 259 -5.21 -13.37 -18.25
CA THR A 259 -6.60 -13.58 -17.81
C THR A 259 -7.29 -14.64 -18.63
N ARG A 260 -7.08 -14.69 -19.95
CA ARG A 260 -7.58 -15.73 -20.84
C ARG A 260 -7.06 -17.11 -20.46
N ASN A 261 -5.75 -17.25 -20.22
CA ASN A 261 -5.16 -18.52 -19.82
C ASN A 261 -5.66 -19.03 -18.46
N LEU A 262 -6.17 -18.13 -17.62
CA LEU A 262 -6.82 -18.45 -16.35
C LEU A 262 -8.33 -18.72 -16.50
N GLY A 263 -8.87 -18.71 -17.71
CA GLY A 263 -10.32 -18.93 -17.97
C GLY A 263 -11.18 -17.68 -17.81
N TYR A 264 -10.58 -16.49 -17.67
CA TYR A 264 -11.28 -15.20 -17.50
C TYR A 264 -11.22 -14.32 -18.76
N GLU A 265 -11.42 -14.90 -19.92
CA GLU A 265 -11.36 -14.19 -21.22
C GLU A 265 -12.38 -13.05 -21.34
N ASN A 266 -13.50 -13.16 -20.64
CA ASN A 266 -14.60 -12.17 -20.69
C ASN A 266 -14.38 -10.94 -19.80
N VAL A 267 -13.32 -10.89 -18.98
CA VAL A 267 -13.13 -9.79 -18.01
C VAL A 267 -13.08 -8.40 -18.66
N TYR A 268 -12.43 -8.29 -19.80
CA TYR A 268 -12.38 -7.02 -20.55
C TYR A 268 -13.73 -6.62 -21.11
N SER A 269 -14.47 -7.59 -21.67
CA SER A 269 -15.84 -7.36 -22.14
C SER A 269 -16.75 -6.93 -21.00
N LYS A 270 -16.67 -7.59 -19.86
CA LYS A 270 -17.43 -7.24 -18.66
C LYS A 270 -17.12 -5.84 -18.16
N HIS A 271 -15.84 -5.47 -18.11
CA HIS A 271 -15.43 -4.15 -17.62
C HIS A 271 -15.78 -3.02 -18.57
N PHE A 272 -15.42 -3.13 -19.85
CA PHE A 272 -15.49 -2.03 -20.80
C PHE A 272 -16.79 -1.98 -21.63
N ILE A 273 -17.38 -3.13 -21.96
CA ILE A 273 -18.54 -3.23 -22.85
C ILE A 273 -19.82 -3.42 -22.06
N LYS A 274 -19.92 -4.53 -21.33
CA LYS A 274 -21.11 -4.87 -20.56
C LYS A 274 -21.27 -4.06 -19.28
N LYS A 275 -20.13 -3.61 -18.72
CA LYS A 275 -20.06 -2.83 -17.48
C LYS A 275 -20.67 -3.57 -16.27
N ASP A 276 -20.54 -4.89 -16.24
CA ASP A 276 -21.10 -5.80 -15.24
C ASP A 276 -20.03 -6.56 -14.43
N LEU A 277 -18.76 -6.12 -14.47
CA LEU A 277 -17.69 -6.70 -13.66
C LEU A 277 -17.94 -6.43 -12.16
N SER A 278 -17.92 -7.49 -11.36
CA SER A 278 -18.22 -7.42 -9.93
C SER A 278 -16.99 -7.54 -9.03
N VAL A 279 -17.14 -7.20 -7.74
CA VAL A 279 -16.09 -7.34 -6.72
C VAL A 279 -15.69 -8.81 -6.58
N LYS A 280 -16.64 -9.75 -6.49
CA LYS A 280 -16.36 -11.19 -6.37
C LYS A 280 -15.62 -11.74 -7.59
N GLU A 281 -15.94 -11.25 -8.78
CA GLU A 281 -15.19 -11.65 -9.98
C GLU A 281 -13.75 -11.15 -9.94
N VAL A 282 -13.50 -9.92 -9.48
CA VAL A 282 -12.15 -9.40 -9.30
C VAL A 282 -11.39 -10.21 -8.24
N GLU A 283 -12.03 -10.59 -7.12
CA GLU A 283 -11.46 -11.49 -6.12
C GLU A 283 -11.04 -12.83 -6.75
N ASN A 284 -11.91 -13.46 -7.53
CA ASN A 284 -11.66 -14.76 -8.17
C ASN A 284 -10.50 -14.68 -9.17
N ILE A 285 -10.52 -13.67 -10.06
CA ILE A 285 -9.47 -13.46 -11.07
C ILE A 285 -8.13 -13.24 -10.38
N THR A 286 -8.10 -12.39 -9.36
CA THR A 286 -6.88 -12.05 -8.64
C THR A 286 -6.36 -13.22 -7.82
N SER A 287 -7.26 -14.00 -7.21
CA SER A 287 -6.92 -15.24 -6.49
C SER A 287 -6.28 -16.27 -7.41
N ALA A 288 -6.88 -16.51 -8.59
CA ALA A 288 -6.31 -17.42 -9.59
C ALA A 288 -4.95 -16.93 -10.09
N PHE A 289 -4.79 -15.61 -10.25
CA PHE A 289 -3.54 -14.99 -10.71
C PHE A 289 -2.42 -15.13 -9.69
N PHE A 290 -2.68 -14.94 -8.40
CA PHE A 290 -1.67 -15.03 -7.34
C PHE A 290 -1.45 -16.45 -6.80
N GLY A 291 -2.32 -17.39 -7.16
CA GLY A 291 -2.26 -18.75 -6.62
C GLY A 291 -2.59 -18.83 -5.13
N GLY A 292 -3.32 -17.84 -4.61
CA GLY A 292 -3.76 -17.75 -3.22
C GLY A 292 -5.07 -16.97 -3.12
N ARG A 293 -5.97 -17.40 -2.24
CA ARG A 293 -7.28 -16.75 -2.09
C ARG A 293 -7.14 -15.30 -1.66
N LEU A 294 -7.79 -14.40 -2.37
CA LEU A 294 -7.84 -12.97 -2.08
C LEU A 294 -9.25 -12.56 -1.68
N LYS A 295 -9.36 -11.70 -0.67
CA LYS A 295 -10.59 -11.05 -0.24
C LYS A 295 -10.48 -9.54 -0.42
N ILE A 296 -11.50 -8.93 -1.00
CA ILE A 296 -11.66 -7.47 -1.08
C ILE A 296 -12.73 -7.07 -0.06
N ILE A 297 -12.39 -6.13 0.81
CA ILE A 297 -13.30 -5.59 1.81
C ILE A 297 -13.67 -4.16 1.40
N PRO A 298 -14.87 -3.91 0.87
CA PRO A 298 -15.38 -2.57 0.65
C PRO A 298 -15.49 -1.78 1.96
N VAL A 299 -14.98 -0.56 1.99
CA VAL A 299 -14.98 0.32 3.16
C VAL A 299 -15.28 1.76 2.77
N ALA A 300 -15.94 2.49 3.68
CA ALA A 300 -16.31 3.88 3.47
C ALA A 300 -15.32 4.85 4.14
N ASP A 301 -14.08 4.91 3.66
CA ASP A 301 -13.06 5.86 4.12
C ASP A 301 -12.24 6.37 2.93
N ALA A 302 -12.76 7.36 2.23
CA ALA A 302 -12.12 7.90 1.03
C ALA A 302 -10.70 8.43 1.26
N GLU A 303 -10.39 8.91 2.47
CA GLU A 303 -9.09 9.49 2.80
C GLU A 303 -7.98 8.45 2.88
N SER A 304 -8.31 7.20 3.26
CA SER A 304 -7.35 6.09 3.31
C SER A 304 -6.88 5.63 1.93
N SER A 305 -7.50 6.08 0.84
CA SER A 305 -7.05 5.83 -0.53
C SER A 305 -6.06 6.87 -1.06
N TYR A 306 -5.76 7.91 -0.28
CA TYR A 306 -4.85 8.96 -0.68
C TYR A 306 -3.40 8.53 -0.43
N ASP A 307 -2.62 8.48 -1.50
CA ASP A 307 -1.17 8.35 -1.49
C ASP A 307 -0.54 9.63 -2.06
N TYR A 308 0.47 10.15 -1.38
CA TYR A 308 1.23 11.31 -1.84
C TYR A 308 2.20 10.89 -2.94
N ASP A 309 1.94 11.31 -4.19
CA ASP A 309 2.79 10.97 -5.35
C ASP A 309 4.00 11.92 -5.50
N GLY A 310 4.04 13.00 -4.72
CA GLY A 310 5.20 13.85 -4.62
C GLY A 310 5.17 15.12 -5.47
N THR A 311 4.04 15.51 -6.07
CA THR A 311 3.91 16.78 -6.81
C THR A 311 3.74 17.97 -5.85
N ASP A 312 4.05 19.20 -6.32
CA ASP A 312 3.88 20.40 -5.50
C ASP A 312 2.41 20.73 -5.21
N ASP A 313 1.53 20.45 -6.16
CA ASP A 313 0.08 20.64 -5.96
C ASP A 313 -0.47 19.66 -4.92
N GLU A 314 -0.05 18.40 -4.96
CA GLU A 314 -0.40 17.43 -3.92
C GLU A 314 0.21 17.81 -2.56
N TYR A 315 1.43 18.35 -2.54
CA TYR A 315 2.06 18.81 -1.30
C TYR A 315 1.20 19.90 -0.64
N ARG A 316 0.85 20.97 -1.37
CA ARG A 316 0.03 22.06 -0.85
C ARG A 316 -1.31 21.56 -0.34
N ARG A 317 -1.99 20.72 -1.13
CA ARG A 317 -3.27 20.15 -0.75
C ARG A 317 -3.18 19.26 0.49
N LEU A 318 -2.13 18.44 0.59
CA LEU A 318 -1.92 17.58 1.75
C LEU A 318 -1.62 18.41 3.01
N VAL A 319 -0.84 19.49 2.93
CA VAL A 319 -0.59 20.41 4.04
C VAL A 319 -1.90 21.03 4.53
N GLU A 320 -2.80 21.43 3.63
CA GLU A 320 -4.12 21.98 4.02
C GLU A 320 -4.97 20.92 4.74
N LEU A 321 -5.03 19.70 4.20
CA LEU A 321 -5.77 18.61 4.81
C LEU A 321 -5.22 18.22 6.19
N LEU A 322 -3.91 18.13 6.35
CA LEU A 322 -3.28 17.82 7.64
C LEU A 322 -3.44 18.90 8.70
N LYS A 323 -3.69 20.16 8.31
CA LYS A 323 -4.03 21.26 9.25
C LYS A 323 -5.48 21.22 9.71
N THR A 324 -6.37 20.72 8.85
CA THR A 324 -7.83 20.70 9.14
C THR A 324 -8.27 19.38 9.77
N SER A 325 -7.54 18.29 9.53
CA SER A 325 -7.81 17.01 10.16
C SER A 325 -7.33 17.05 11.60
N GLN A 326 -8.24 16.93 12.56
CA GLN A 326 -7.89 16.68 13.96
C GLN A 326 -7.38 15.25 14.07
N TYR A 327 -6.05 15.08 14.09
CA TYR A 327 -5.41 13.80 14.37
C TYR A 327 -5.05 13.69 15.85
#